data_01756162e9dc396bea943f5846b2cd0d
#
_entry.id   01756162e9dc396bea943f5846b2cd0d
#
_cell.length_a   1.000
_cell.length_b   1.000
_cell.length_c   1.000
_cell.angle_alpha   90.00
_cell.angle_beta   90.00
_cell.angle_gamma   90.00
#
_symmetry.space_group_name_H-M   'P 1'
#
loop_
_entity.id
_entity.type
_entity.pdbx_description
1 polymer ?
#
loop_
_entity_poly.entity_id
_entity_poly.type
_entity_poly.pdbx_seq_one_letter_code
_entity_poly.pdbx_strand_id
1 'polypeptide(L)'
;MAHELAVWLFTDRVGTLALVEGRLNFCYAPGWLSQANAPALSASLPLQAVPFDDRQTRPFFAGLLPEGQMRRLLAQQFQVSGQNDFALLDHIGGECAGAVTFLAPAQVLAAPAKEDDVEWLSDAQVLAILDELPRRPMLAGRDGLRLSLAGAQDKLPVVFDGERLGLPRNGTPSSHILKPAIQSVEDSVINEGFCLALAQAMQLQPAKSRIHAVLNRTFLLVERYDRLADAQGNRRRVHQEDFCQALSVVPEMKYQNEGGPDLAQCFELVRRATRPSAPQVLRLFDYVVFNALIGNHDAHAKNFSLLYSGTTPVLAPLYDTLSTAVYPTLTPKMAMKIGSKYKFSEVQARHWDQFAAGAGLARAQAKRRILELAKSLPPAARALQSAAGHSFAGNAVVERMVVLIEQRCALTIRRLTDPAADGLPLGV
;
A
#
# COMPACT_ATOMS: atom_id res chain seq x y z
N MET A 1 1.55 13.12 33.60
CA MET A 1 1.14 11.69 33.57
C MET A 1 1.48 11.19 32.19
N ALA A 2 2.05 10.00 32.08
CA ALA A 2 2.29 9.40 30.76
C ALA A 2 0.93 9.12 30.10
N HIS A 3 0.79 9.54 28.86
CA HIS A 3 -0.37 9.16 28.06
C HIS A 3 -0.09 7.76 27.50
N GLU A 4 -1.02 6.85 27.65
CA GLU A 4 -0.86 5.44 27.24
C GLU A 4 -2.03 4.98 26.35
N LEU A 5 -1.70 4.14 25.38
CA LEU A 5 -2.67 3.38 24.57
C LEU A 5 -2.37 1.89 24.68
N ALA A 6 -3.40 1.10 24.91
CA ALA A 6 -3.31 -0.35 24.78
C ALA A 6 -3.23 -0.70 23.29
N VAL A 7 -2.19 -1.44 22.92
CA VAL A 7 -2.00 -1.94 21.54
C VAL A 7 -2.52 -3.36 21.47
N TRP A 8 -3.47 -3.57 20.57
CA TRP A 8 -4.11 -4.86 20.32
C TRP A 8 -3.69 -5.38 18.93
N LEU A 9 -3.43 -6.66 18.83
CA LEU A 9 -3.20 -7.38 17.60
C LEU A 9 -4.23 -8.52 17.51
N PHE A 10 -5.07 -8.51 16.49
CA PHE A 10 -6.26 -9.35 16.42
C PHE A 10 -7.20 -9.08 17.62
N THR A 11 -7.28 -10.02 18.56
CA THR A 11 -8.11 -9.95 19.78
C THR A 11 -7.30 -9.85 21.06
N ASP A 12 -5.97 -9.85 20.98
CA ASP A 12 -5.07 -9.91 22.12
C ASP A 12 -4.35 -8.58 22.36
N ARG A 13 -4.23 -8.18 23.63
CA ARG A 13 -3.42 -7.04 24.02
C ARG A 13 -1.94 -7.43 23.94
N VAL A 14 -1.24 -6.86 22.96
CA VAL A 14 0.18 -7.20 22.72
C VAL A 14 1.15 -6.28 23.44
N GLY A 15 0.71 -5.08 23.82
CA GLY A 15 1.61 -4.14 24.49
C GLY A 15 0.95 -2.81 24.84
N THR A 16 1.81 -1.86 25.18
CA THR A 16 1.42 -0.49 25.49
C THR A 16 2.29 0.48 24.67
N LEU A 17 1.65 1.42 24.00
CA LEU A 17 2.28 2.57 23.39
C LEU A 17 2.14 3.75 24.36
N ALA A 18 3.25 4.33 24.78
CA ALA A 18 3.27 5.47 25.71
C ALA A 18 3.90 6.69 25.06
N LEU A 19 3.45 7.88 25.47
CA LEU A 19 4.09 9.14 25.17
C LEU A 19 4.82 9.62 26.44
N VAL A 20 6.15 9.49 26.44
CA VAL A 20 7.03 9.84 27.56
C VAL A 20 7.90 11.02 27.14
N GLU A 21 7.77 12.15 27.82
CA GLU A 21 8.52 13.40 27.50
C GLU A 21 8.43 13.78 25.99
N GLY A 22 7.24 13.60 25.40
CA GLY A 22 7.00 13.91 23.99
C GLY A 22 7.56 12.89 22.98
N ARG A 23 8.07 11.74 23.45
CA ARG A 23 8.63 10.65 22.62
C ARG A 23 7.80 9.38 22.73
N LEU A 24 7.66 8.67 21.64
CA LEU A 24 6.97 7.38 21.62
C LEU A 24 7.84 6.30 22.26
N ASN A 25 7.20 5.46 23.04
CA ASN A 25 7.81 4.30 23.65
C ASN A 25 6.83 3.12 23.54
N PHE A 26 7.30 1.98 23.07
CA PHE A 26 6.49 0.78 22.97
C PHE A 26 7.07 -0.33 23.84
N CYS A 27 6.24 -1.00 24.61
CA CYS A 27 6.60 -2.16 25.40
C CYS A 27 5.61 -3.28 25.17
N TYR A 28 6.13 -4.49 24.90
CA TYR A 28 5.29 -5.69 24.85
C TYR A 28 4.72 -6.05 26.22
N ALA A 29 3.49 -6.53 26.26
CA ALA A 29 2.88 -7.04 27.48
C ALA A 29 3.54 -8.36 27.91
N PRO A 30 3.84 -8.56 29.21
CA PRO A 30 4.42 -9.82 29.69
C PRO A 30 3.61 -11.06 29.32
N GLY A 31 2.26 -10.94 29.37
CA GLY A 31 1.35 -12.02 28.97
C GLY A 31 1.45 -12.37 27.48
N TRP A 32 1.77 -11.42 26.61
CA TRP A 32 2.03 -11.68 25.19
C TRP A 32 3.39 -12.39 25.00
N LEU A 33 4.42 -11.91 25.66
CA LEU A 33 5.77 -12.50 25.58
C LEU A 33 5.83 -13.95 26.11
N SER A 34 4.92 -14.33 26.99
CA SER A 34 4.84 -15.70 27.54
C SER A 34 4.14 -16.71 26.64
N GLN A 35 3.49 -16.26 25.56
CA GLN A 35 2.81 -17.15 24.61
C GLN A 35 3.83 -17.83 23.69
N ALA A 36 3.73 -19.16 23.55
CA ALA A 36 4.74 -19.98 22.84
C ALA A 36 4.91 -19.60 21.35
N ASN A 37 3.89 -19.04 20.70
CA ASN A 37 3.92 -18.69 19.28
C ASN A 37 3.46 -17.24 19.04
N ALA A 38 3.67 -16.34 20.00
CA ALA A 38 3.35 -14.94 19.84
C ALA A 38 4.10 -14.37 18.63
N PRO A 39 3.45 -13.78 17.63
CA PRO A 39 4.15 -13.07 16.59
C PRO A 39 4.67 -11.72 17.10
N ALA A 40 5.78 -11.28 16.54
CA ALA A 40 6.20 -9.89 16.72
C ALA A 40 5.22 -8.95 16.01
N LEU A 41 5.05 -7.75 16.55
CA LEU A 41 4.20 -6.70 15.96
C LEU A 41 4.75 -6.22 14.61
N SER A 42 6.06 -6.24 14.46
CA SER A 42 6.78 -5.84 13.23
C SER A 42 8.11 -6.58 13.16
N ALA A 43 8.65 -6.75 11.95
CA ALA A 43 10.01 -7.21 11.73
C ALA A 43 11.05 -6.25 12.37
N SER A 44 10.69 -4.96 12.53
CA SER A 44 11.52 -3.95 13.19
C SER A 44 11.33 -3.88 14.72
N LEU A 45 10.31 -4.55 15.26
CA LEU A 45 9.98 -4.60 16.69
C LEU A 45 9.94 -6.06 17.17
N PRO A 46 11.10 -6.75 17.25
CA PRO A 46 11.16 -8.15 17.68
C PRO A 46 10.66 -8.32 19.12
N LEU A 47 10.24 -9.53 19.49
CA LEU A 47 9.77 -9.83 20.85
C LEU A 47 10.90 -9.63 21.86
N GLN A 48 10.72 -8.68 22.78
CA GLN A 48 11.62 -8.41 23.89
C GLN A 48 10.89 -7.76 25.06
N ALA A 49 11.43 -7.93 26.27
CA ALA A 49 10.88 -7.30 27.48
C ALA A 49 11.33 -5.84 27.66
N VAL A 50 12.47 -5.47 27.07
CA VAL A 50 12.99 -4.09 27.13
C VAL A 50 12.13 -3.19 26.25
N PRO A 51 11.66 -2.05 26.75
CA PRO A 51 10.92 -1.09 25.94
C PRO A 51 11.73 -0.59 24.75
N PHE A 52 11.04 -0.34 23.64
CA PHE A 52 11.59 0.31 22.45
C PHE A 52 11.54 1.82 22.62
N ASP A 53 12.61 2.50 22.27
CA ASP A 53 12.68 3.95 22.25
C ASP A 53 11.91 4.56 21.07
N ASP A 54 11.86 5.90 21.00
CA ASP A 54 11.15 6.64 19.95
C ASP A 54 11.67 6.30 18.54
N ARG A 55 12.96 6.18 18.38
CA ARG A 55 13.61 5.89 17.10
C ARG A 55 13.20 4.52 16.54
N GLN A 56 12.99 3.55 17.40
CA GLN A 56 12.58 2.20 17.06
C GLN A 56 11.05 2.11 16.91
N THR A 57 10.30 2.83 17.77
CA THR A 57 8.85 2.78 17.87
C THR A 57 8.16 3.56 16.75
N ARG A 58 8.60 4.79 16.50
CA ARG A 58 7.93 5.71 15.59
C ARG A 58 7.75 5.19 14.16
N PRO A 59 8.75 4.52 13.52
CA PRO A 59 8.59 4.03 12.15
C PRO A 59 7.36 3.14 11.95
N PHE A 60 7.10 2.22 12.86
CA PHE A 60 5.92 1.35 12.75
C PHE A 60 4.62 2.10 13.00
N PHE A 61 4.52 2.84 14.10
CA PHE A 61 3.27 3.45 14.54
C PHE A 61 2.87 4.65 13.69
N ALA A 62 3.81 5.52 13.33
CA ALA A 62 3.58 6.62 12.39
C ALA A 62 3.22 6.12 10.98
N GLY A 63 3.77 4.95 10.59
CA GLY A 63 3.48 4.29 9.32
C GLY A 63 2.01 3.89 9.12
N LEU A 64 1.22 3.79 10.19
CA LEU A 64 -0.22 3.49 10.16
C LEU A 64 -1.09 4.73 9.86
N LEU A 65 -0.54 5.93 10.00
CA LEU A 65 -1.28 7.19 9.93
C LEU A 65 -1.35 7.75 8.51
N PRO A 66 -2.39 8.52 8.16
CA PRO A 66 -2.42 9.33 6.96
C PRO A 66 -1.26 10.31 6.87
N GLU A 67 -0.93 10.71 5.64
CA GLU A 67 0.22 11.55 5.33
C GLU A 67 -0.21 12.91 4.71
N GLY A 68 0.74 13.83 4.59
CA GLY A 68 0.60 15.07 3.83
C GLY A 68 -0.58 15.96 4.29
N GLN A 69 -1.42 16.34 3.34
CA GLN A 69 -2.57 17.22 3.60
C GLN A 69 -3.62 16.55 4.50
N MET A 70 -3.91 15.26 4.27
CA MET A 70 -4.86 14.51 5.09
C MET A 70 -4.48 14.57 6.57
N ARG A 71 -3.20 14.36 6.88
CA ARG A 71 -2.69 14.43 8.24
C ARG A 71 -2.87 15.81 8.86
N ARG A 72 -2.63 16.87 8.09
CA ARG A 72 -2.84 18.25 8.57
C ARG A 72 -4.31 18.54 8.88
N LEU A 73 -5.24 18.11 8.02
CA LEU A 73 -6.68 18.26 8.23
C LEU A 73 -7.17 17.50 9.46
N LEU A 74 -6.68 16.26 9.66
CA LEU A 74 -6.97 15.48 10.86
C LEU A 74 -6.47 16.15 12.14
N ALA A 75 -5.24 16.66 12.11
CA ALA A 75 -4.67 17.39 13.24
C ALA A 75 -5.48 18.65 13.59
N GLN A 76 -5.94 19.39 12.61
CA GLN A 76 -6.84 20.53 12.79
C GLN A 76 -8.20 20.10 13.37
N GLN A 77 -8.81 19.05 12.82
CA GLN A 77 -10.09 18.53 13.28
C GLN A 77 -10.07 18.12 14.74
N PHE A 78 -8.98 17.50 15.19
CA PHE A 78 -8.83 17.03 16.58
C PHE A 78 -8.09 18.05 17.49
N GLN A 79 -7.71 19.21 16.97
CA GLN A 79 -6.98 20.25 17.70
C GLN A 79 -5.67 19.75 18.33
N VAL A 80 -4.96 18.88 17.62
CA VAL A 80 -3.68 18.31 18.01
C VAL A 80 -2.56 18.73 17.05
N SER A 81 -1.31 18.59 17.46
CA SER A 81 -0.17 18.80 16.57
C SER A 81 -0.14 17.71 15.49
N GLY A 82 0.10 18.08 14.23
CA GLY A 82 0.36 17.12 13.15
C GLY A 82 1.63 16.29 13.35
N GLN A 83 2.52 16.66 14.26
CA GLN A 83 3.70 15.90 14.64
C GLN A 83 3.42 14.90 15.79
N ASN A 84 2.26 14.97 16.41
CA ASN A 84 1.90 14.11 17.52
C ASN A 84 1.23 12.82 17.02
N ASP A 85 2.05 11.83 16.67
CA ASP A 85 1.59 10.51 16.21
C ASP A 85 0.70 9.83 17.25
N PHE A 86 1.04 9.95 18.54
CA PHE A 86 0.26 9.37 19.64
C PHE A 86 -1.18 9.89 19.67
N ALA A 87 -1.34 11.21 19.66
CA ALA A 87 -2.69 11.80 19.72
C ALA A 87 -3.52 11.43 18.48
N LEU A 88 -2.92 11.38 17.30
CA LEU A 88 -3.63 10.93 16.09
C LEU A 88 -4.07 9.46 16.21
N LEU A 89 -3.21 8.56 16.67
CA LEU A 89 -3.58 7.15 16.91
C LEU A 89 -4.68 7.01 17.97
N ASP A 90 -4.67 7.83 19.01
CA ASP A 90 -5.74 7.84 20.01
C ASP A 90 -7.10 8.18 19.37
N HIS A 91 -7.13 9.12 18.44
CA HIS A 91 -8.37 9.53 17.79
C HIS A 91 -8.84 8.57 16.68
N ILE A 92 -7.93 8.09 15.83
CA ILE A 92 -8.32 7.37 14.61
C ILE A 92 -7.83 5.92 14.53
N GLY A 93 -7.07 5.42 15.50
CA GLY A 93 -6.42 4.10 15.46
C GLY A 93 -7.34 2.90 15.76
N GLY A 94 -8.63 2.97 15.46
CA GLY A 94 -9.57 1.86 15.67
C GLY A 94 -9.60 0.83 14.53
N GLU A 95 -9.45 1.27 13.28
CA GLU A 95 -9.43 0.44 12.07
C GLU A 95 -8.24 0.84 11.21
N CYS A 96 -7.12 0.15 11.40
CA CYS A 96 -5.85 0.40 10.71
C CYS A 96 -5.61 -0.57 9.55
N ALA A 97 -4.53 -0.36 8.80
CA ALA A 97 -3.93 -1.39 7.95
C ALA A 97 -3.46 -2.55 8.85
N GLY A 98 -3.69 -3.78 8.38
CA GLY A 98 -3.38 -4.97 9.18
C GLY A 98 -4.39 -5.23 10.30
N ALA A 99 -3.89 -5.79 11.39
CA ALA A 99 -4.72 -6.26 12.51
C ALA A 99 -4.54 -5.45 13.80
N VAL A 100 -3.81 -4.32 13.72
CA VAL A 100 -3.54 -3.48 14.90
C VAL A 100 -4.73 -2.57 15.21
N THR A 101 -5.04 -2.45 16.50
CA THR A 101 -6.07 -1.54 17.03
C THR A 101 -5.54 -0.86 18.30
N PHE A 102 -5.89 0.41 18.48
CA PHE A 102 -5.51 1.21 19.65
C PHE A 102 -6.73 1.52 20.49
N LEU A 103 -6.65 1.26 21.78
CA LEU A 103 -7.70 1.55 22.74
C LEU A 103 -7.13 2.28 23.97
N ALA A 104 -7.97 3.03 24.68
CA ALA A 104 -7.58 3.53 25.98
C ALA A 104 -7.23 2.36 26.93
N PRO A 105 -6.31 2.54 27.91
CA PRO A 105 -5.78 1.43 28.72
C PRO A 105 -6.83 0.60 29.45
N ALA A 106 -7.95 1.23 29.86
CA ALA A 106 -9.06 0.59 30.55
C ALA A 106 -10.09 -0.06 29.61
N GLN A 107 -10.01 0.20 28.32
CA GLN A 107 -10.92 -0.39 27.34
C GLN A 107 -10.42 -1.78 26.92
N VAL A 108 -11.38 -2.69 26.79
CA VAL A 108 -11.15 -4.02 26.23
C VAL A 108 -11.76 -4.05 24.84
N LEU A 109 -11.08 -4.70 23.92
CA LEU A 109 -11.65 -4.92 22.59
C LEU A 109 -12.97 -5.65 22.75
N ALA A 110 -14.05 -5.10 22.23
CA ALA A 110 -15.33 -5.79 22.24
C ALA A 110 -15.17 -7.15 21.55
N ALA A 111 -15.76 -8.18 22.13
CA ALA A 111 -15.84 -9.46 21.43
C ALA A 111 -16.48 -9.22 20.04
N PRO A 112 -16.03 -9.93 18.98
CA PRO A 112 -16.66 -9.81 17.69
C PRO A 112 -18.18 -9.91 17.85
N ALA A 113 -18.90 -8.89 17.42
CA ALA A 113 -20.36 -8.93 17.42
C ALA A 113 -20.79 -10.14 16.59
N LYS A 114 -21.90 -10.79 16.95
CA LYS A 114 -22.45 -11.91 16.18
C LYS A 114 -22.84 -11.48 14.75
N GLU A 115 -23.07 -10.19 14.56
CA GLU A 115 -23.34 -9.56 13.26
C GLU A 115 -22.48 -8.30 13.16
N ASP A 116 -21.97 -8.02 11.95
CA ASP A 116 -21.23 -6.81 11.67
C ASP A 116 -22.12 -5.58 11.87
N ASP A 117 -21.63 -4.62 12.65
CA ASP A 117 -22.28 -3.32 12.82
C ASP A 117 -21.91 -2.40 11.63
N VAL A 118 -22.80 -2.33 10.66
CA VAL A 118 -22.59 -1.58 9.41
C VAL A 118 -23.72 -0.57 9.22
N GLU A 119 -23.35 0.68 9.09
CA GLU A 119 -24.26 1.73 8.62
C GLU A 119 -24.32 1.70 7.10
N TRP A 120 -25.36 1.04 6.55
CA TRP A 120 -25.59 0.99 5.11
C TRP A 120 -25.98 2.35 4.54
N LEU A 121 -25.39 2.71 3.40
CA LEU A 121 -25.53 4.03 2.78
C LEU A 121 -26.46 3.99 1.57
N SER A 122 -27.31 4.99 1.44
CA SER A 122 -27.98 5.30 0.18
C SER A 122 -27.01 5.98 -0.80
N ASP A 123 -27.34 6.00 -2.08
CA ASP A 123 -26.53 6.68 -3.12
C ASP A 123 -26.30 8.16 -2.79
N ALA A 124 -27.32 8.85 -2.28
CA ALA A 124 -27.20 10.25 -1.87
C ALA A 124 -26.21 10.43 -0.72
N GLN A 125 -26.18 9.51 0.24
CA GLN A 125 -25.20 9.54 1.33
C GLN A 125 -23.77 9.23 0.84
N VAL A 126 -23.62 8.31 -0.13
CA VAL A 126 -22.31 8.06 -0.76
C VAL A 126 -21.79 9.32 -1.46
N LEU A 127 -22.63 10.04 -2.21
CA LEU A 127 -22.22 11.31 -2.84
C LEU A 127 -21.83 12.36 -1.80
N ALA A 128 -22.63 12.54 -0.76
CA ALA A 128 -22.32 13.47 0.32
C ALA A 128 -20.95 13.16 0.97
N ILE A 129 -20.65 11.87 1.20
CA ILE A 129 -19.35 11.42 1.73
C ILE A 129 -18.23 11.74 0.73
N LEU A 130 -18.37 11.46 -0.55
CA LEU A 130 -17.37 11.78 -1.55
C LEU A 130 -17.04 13.27 -1.61
N ASP A 131 -18.03 14.14 -1.41
CA ASP A 131 -17.86 15.60 -1.37
C ASP A 131 -17.26 16.09 -0.04
N GLU A 132 -17.43 15.33 1.04
CA GLU A 132 -16.88 15.64 2.38
C GLU A 132 -15.41 15.21 2.54
N LEU A 133 -15.00 14.08 1.96
CA LEU A 133 -13.68 13.47 2.16
C LEU A 133 -12.49 14.41 1.98
N PRO A 134 -12.44 15.32 0.97
CA PRO A 134 -11.31 16.23 0.80
C PRO A 134 -11.14 17.24 1.94
N ARG A 135 -12.21 17.51 2.69
CA ARG A 135 -12.22 18.46 3.82
C ARG A 135 -12.19 17.75 5.17
N ARG A 136 -12.69 16.52 5.23
CA ARG A 136 -12.78 15.70 6.44
C ARG A 136 -12.31 14.26 6.14
N PRO A 137 -10.97 14.07 6.06
CA PRO A 137 -10.40 12.76 5.74
C PRO A 137 -10.88 11.67 6.69
N MET A 138 -11.15 10.48 6.15
CA MET A 138 -11.64 9.33 6.92
C MET A 138 -12.93 9.60 7.73
N LEU A 139 -13.69 10.65 7.41
CA LEU A 139 -14.86 11.12 8.18
C LEU A 139 -14.52 11.37 9.66
N ALA A 140 -13.33 11.91 9.93
CA ALA A 140 -12.79 12.10 11.25
C ALA A 140 -13.76 12.83 12.20
N GLY A 141 -13.87 12.35 13.44
CA GLY A 141 -14.77 12.87 14.46
C GLY A 141 -16.24 12.52 14.25
N ARG A 142 -16.59 11.64 13.29
CA ARG A 142 -17.94 11.07 13.22
C ARG A 142 -18.08 9.95 14.26
N ASP A 143 -19.15 9.98 15.03
CA ASP A 143 -19.38 9.02 16.12
C ASP A 143 -19.28 7.57 15.64
N GLY A 144 -18.59 6.73 16.41
CA GLY A 144 -18.37 5.31 16.10
C GLY A 144 -17.36 5.03 14.99
N LEU A 145 -16.71 6.05 14.41
CA LEU A 145 -15.68 5.87 13.38
C LEU A 145 -14.30 6.29 13.89
N ARG A 146 -13.36 5.35 13.85
CA ARG A 146 -11.94 5.57 14.17
C ARG A 146 -11.09 4.87 13.10
N LEU A 147 -10.96 5.52 11.92
CA LEU A 147 -10.42 4.94 10.71
C LEU A 147 -9.04 5.52 10.41
N SER A 148 -8.04 4.67 10.13
CA SER A 148 -6.69 5.08 9.79
C SER A 148 -6.11 4.20 8.68
N LEU A 149 -5.85 4.79 7.52
CA LEU A 149 -5.09 4.15 6.45
C LEU A 149 -3.96 5.08 6.01
N ALA A 150 -2.77 4.53 5.91
CA ALA A 150 -1.57 5.23 5.47
C ALA A 150 -1.69 5.80 4.05
N GLY A 151 -0.87 6.82 3.74
CA GLY A 151 -0.75 7.44 2.44
C GLY A 151 -1.39 8.83 2.35
N ALA A 152 -1.16 9.50 1.22
CA ALA A 152 -1.53 10.91 1.00
C ALA A 152 -2.81 11.11 0.16
N GLN A 153 -3.30 10.08 -0.52
CA GLN A 153 -4.52 10.11 -1.33
C GLN A 153 -5.76 9.97 -0.43
N ASP A 154 -6.82 10.71 -0.73
CA ASP A 154 -8.13 10.54 -0.10
C ASP A 154 -8.62 9.11 -0.28
N LYS A 155 -9.07 8.50 0.79
CA LYS A 155 -9.57 7.13 0.83
C LYS A 155 -10.46 6.92 2.04
N LEU A 156 -11.36 5.94 1.95
CA LEU A 156 -12.25 5.59 3.04
C LEU A 156 -12.37 4.07 3.16
N PRO A 157 -12.07 3.48 4.34
CA PRO A 157 -12.44 2.09 4.62
C PRO A 157 -13.96 1.95 4.64
N VAL A 158 -14.48 1.00 3.85
CA VAL A 158 -15.93 0.75 3.74
C VAL A 158 -16.22 -0.74 3.80
N VAL A 159 -17.46 -1.08 4.06
CA VAL A 159 -18.01 -2.41 3.84
C VAL A 159 -18.75 -2.41 2.51
N PHE A 160 -18.54 -3.45 1.72
CA PHE A 160 -19.24 -3.65 0.46
C PHE A 160 -19.74 -5.09 0.39
N ASP A 161 -21.06 -5.28 0.18
CA ASP A 161 -21.72 -6.60 0.16
C ASP A 161 -21.90 -7.17 -1.26
N GLY A 162 -21.40 -6.47 -2.29
CA GLY A 162 -21.57 -6.78 -3.70
C GLY A 162 -22.47 -5.79 -4.41
N GLU A 163 -23.35 -5.12 -3.68
CA GLU A 163 -24.33 -4.16 -4.18
C GLU A 163 -24.25 -2.81 -3.44
N ARG A 164 -24.28 -2.84 -2.09
CA ARG A 164 -24.36 -1.66 -1.24
C ARG A 164 -23.02 -1.34 -0.56
N LEU A 165 -22.81 -0.05 -0.33
CA LEU A 165 -21.70 0.45 0.50
C LEU A 165 -22.20 0.75 1.91
N GLY A 166 -21.33 0.55 2.90
CA GLY A 166 -21.60 0.87 4.30
C GLY A 166 -20.37 1.33 5.05
N LEU A 167 -20.57 2.02 6.15
CA LEU A 167 -19.52 2.42 7.07
C LEU A 167 -19.38 1.37 8.18
N PRO A 168 -18.18 0.86 8.43
CA PRO A 168 -17.94 -0.04 9.55
C PRO A 168 -18.04 0.73 10.86
N ARG A 169 -18.88 0.27 11.79
CA ARG A 169 -19.09 0.88 13.09
C ARG A 169 -18.49 0.02 14.21
N ASN A 170 -18.21 0.65 15.34
CA ASN A 170 -17.87 -0.01 16.61
C ASN A 170 -16.80 -1.12 16.50
N GLY A 171 -15.78 -0.91 15.65
CA GLY A 171 -14.68 -1.87 15.46
C GLY A 171 -14.95 -2.99 14.47
N THR A 172 -16.10 -2.98 13.77
CA THR A 172 -16.36 -3.87 12.63
C THR A 172 -15.26 -3.73 11.58
N PRO A 173 -14.66 -4.83 11.09
CA PRO A 173 -13.65 -4.76 10.04
C PRO A 173 -14.26 -4.28 8.72
N SER A 174 -13.64 -3.30 8.07
CA SER A 174 -13.99 -2.92 6.69
C SER A 174 -13.64 -4.05 5.71
N SER A 175 -14.26 -4.10 4.54
CA SER A 175 -13.96 -5.09 3.50
C SER A 175 -13.21 -4.50 2.31
N HIS A 176 -13.38 -3.20 2.06
CA HIS A 176 -12.87 -2.49 0.91
C HIS A 176 -12.31 -1.13 1.29
N ILE A 177 -11.53 -0.58 0.37
CA ILE A 177 -11.07 0.80 0.39
C ILE A 177 -11.72 1.51 -0.79
N LEU A 178 -12.52 2.55 -0.50
CA LEU A 178 -13.04 3.47 -1.49
C LEU A 178 -11.98 4.55 -1.73
N LYS A 179 -11.56 4.71 -3.00
CA LYS A 179 -10.60 5.74 -3.44
C LYS A 179 -11.29 6.67 -4.45
N PRO A 180 -11.61 7.91 -4.09
CA PRO A 180 -12.14 8.89 -5.02
C PRO A 180 -11.06 9.33 -6.02
N ALA A 181 -11.48 10.03 -7.08
CA ALA A 181 -10.57 10.64 -8.03
C ALA A 181 -9.64 11.67 -7.33
N ILE A 182 -8.36 11.67 -7.69
CA ILE A 182 -7.40 12.68 -7.26
C ILE A 182 -7.64 13.94 -8.09
N GLN A 183 -8.05 15.03 -7.44
CA GLN A 183 -8.48 16.25 -8.15
C GLN A 183 -7.44 16.84 -9.10
N SER A 184 -6.16 16.71 -8.78
CA SER A 184 -5.04 17.21 -9.59
C SER A 184 -4.54 16.24 -10.67
N VAL A 185 -5.14 15.06 -10.80
CA VAL A 185 -4.68 13.97 -11.69
C VAL A 185 -5.86 13.50 -12.54
N GLU A 186 -5.78 13.77 -13.84
CA GLU A 186 -6.79 13.40 -14.82
C GLU A 186 -7.06 11.88 -14.77
N ASP A 187 -8.34 11.50 -14.68
CA ASP A 187 -8.79 10.11 -14.72
C ASP A 187 -8.00 9.14 -13.81
N SER A 188 -7.58 9.60 -12.61
CA SER A 188 -6.78 8.78 -11.70
C SER A 188 -7.44 7.46 -11.31
N VAL A 189 -8.77 7.42 -11.20
CA VAL A 189 -9.56 6.19 -10.93
C VAL A 189 -9.42 5.19 -12.08
N ILE A 190 -9.52 5.67 -13.33
CA ILE A 190 -9.36 4.86 -14.53
C ILE A 190 -7.93 4.36 -14.65
N ASN A 191 -6.94 5.23 -14.38
CA ASN A 191 -5.52 4.87 -14.43
C ASN A 191 -5.18 3.74 -13.45
N GLU A 192 -5.51 3.89 -12.16
CA GLU A 192 -5.23 2.85 -11.16
C GLU A 192 -6.01 1.56 -11.46
N GLY A 193 -7.28 1.70 -11.84
CA GLY A 193 -8.13 0.57 -12.24
C GLY A 193 -7.55 -0.21 -13.43
N PHE A 194 -7.07 0.49 -14.46
CA PHE A 194 -6.42 -0.12 -15.62
C PHE A 194 -5.11 -0.82 -15.24
N CYS A 195 -4.25 -0.18 -14.44
CA CYS A 195 -2.98 -0.78 -14.01
C CYS A 195 -3.19 -2.07 -13.20
N LEU A 196 -4.15 -2.08 -12.26
CA LEU A 196 -4.46 -3.27 -11.47
C LEU A 196 -5.10 -4.38 -12.34
N ALA A 197 -6.00 -4.02 -13.26
CA ALA A 197 -6.57 -4.98 -14.22
C ALA A 197 -5.49 -5.57 -15.16
N LEU A 198 -4.55 -4.74 -15.61
CA LEU A 198 -3.41 -5.17 -16.41
C LEU A 198 -2.48 -6.10 -15.62
N ALA A 199 -2.20 -5.77 -14.35
CA ALA A 199 -1.43 -6.65 -13.46
C ALA A 199 -2.12 -8.01 -13.26
N GLN A 200 -3.46 -8.02 -13.18
CA GLN A 200 -4.25 -9.26 -13.11
C GLN A 200 -4.13 -10.08 -14.41
N ALA A 201 -4.23 -9.42 -15.57
CA ALA A 201 -4.05 -10.08 -16.88
C ALA A 201 -2.63 -10.67 -17.03
N MET A 202 -1.63 -10.02 -16.42
CA MET A 202 -0.23 -10.48 -16.36
C MET A 202 0.03 -11.51 -15.23
N GLN A 203 -1.00 -11.95 -14.51
CA GLN A 203 -0.91 -12.91 -13.40
C GLN A 203 0.01 -12.46 -12.23
N LEU A 204 0.12 -11.15 -11.99
CA LEU A 204 0.96 -10.57 -10.96
C LEU A 204 0.28 -10.47 -9.59
N GLN A 205 -0.87 -11.12 -9.41
CA GLN A 205 -1.60 -11.15 -8.15
C GLN A 205 -1.80 -9.76 -7.51
N PRO A 206 -2.46 -8.80 -8.18
CA PRO A 206 -2.77 -7.52 -7.60
C PRO A 206 -3.90 -7.64 -6.56
N ALA A 207 -4.07 -6.61 -5.74
CA ALA A 207 -5.28 -6.41 -4.96
C ALA A 207 -6.48 -6.36 -5.90
N LYS A 208 -7.55 -7.09 -5.58
CA LYS A 208 -8.76 -7.08 -6.40
C LYS A 208 -9.39 -5.70 -6.34
N SER A 209 -9.75 -5.18 -7.50
CA SER A 209 -10.33 -3.85 -7.58
C SER A 209 -11.37 -3.77 -8.69
N ARG A 210 -12.24 -2.79 -8.57
CA ARG A 210 -13.20 -2.46 -9.61
C ARG A 210 -13.49 -0.96 -9.62
N ILE A 211 -13.70 -0.40 -10.79
CA ILE A 211 -14.27 0.93 -10.93
C ILE A 211 -15.75 0.81 -10.60
N HIS A 212 -16.21 1.57 -9.63
CA HIS A 212 -17.59 1.59 -9.18
C HIS A 212 -18.17 2.97 -9.41
N ALA A 213 -19.43 3.02 -9.79
CA ALA A 213 -20.16 4.26 -10.02
C ALA A 213 -21.40 4.32 -9.14
N VAL A 214 -21.61 5.47 -8.52
CA VAL A 214 -22.84 5.81 -7.82
C VAL A 214 -23.35 7.10 -8.44
N LEU A 215 -24.51 7.04 -9.08
CA LEU A 215 -25.07 8.12 -9.89
C LEU A 215 -24.03 8.62 -10.93
N ASN A 216 -23.57 9.86 -10.82
CA ASN A 216 -22.63 10.48 -11.75
C ASN A 216 -21.18 10.53 -11.24
N ARG A 217 -20.87 9.86 -10.14
CA ARG A 217 -19.52 9.84 -9.53
C ARG A 217 -18.92 8.46 -9.62
N THR A 218 -17.68 8.40 -10.08
CA THR A 218 -16.88 7.16 -10.12
C THR A 218 -15.77 7.21 -9.10
N PHE A 219 -15.44 6.04 -8.56
CA PHE A 219 -14.34 5.83 -7.64
C PHE A 219 -13.79 4.42 -7.82
N LEU A 220 -12.56 4.18 -7.36
CA LEU A 220 -12.00 2.85 -7.31
C LEU A 220 -12.38 2.18 -5.99
N LEU A 221 -12.91 0.98 -6.07
CA LEU A 221 -13.19 0.12 -4.92
C LEU A 221 -12.17 -1.02 -4.91
N VAL A 222 -11.30 -1.04 -3.90
CA VAL A 222 -10.23 -2.03 -3.75
C VAL A 222 -10.56 -2.96 -2.60
N GLU A 223 -10.62 -4.27 -2.86
CA GLU A 223 -10.82 -5.28 -1.82
C GLU A 223 -9.60 -5.33 -0.89
N ARG A 224 -9.84 -5.29 0.40
CA ARG A 224 -8.77 -5.37 1.40
C ARG A 224 -8.25 -6.80 1.49
N TYR A 225 -7.03 -7.03 1.05
CA TYR A 225 -6.35 -8.33 1.13
C TYR A 225 -5.97 -8.73 2.57
N ASP A 226 -5.98 -7.75 3.50
CA ASP A 226 -5.76 -7.95 4.94
C ASP A 226 -7.07 -8.17 5.71
N ARG A 227 -8.14 -8.51 5.00
CA ARG A 227 -9.45 -8.89 5.54
C ARG A 227 -9.91 -10.18 4.87
N LEU A 228 -10.15 -11.21 5.66
CA LEU A 228 -10.61 -12.51 5.15
C LEU A 228 -12.00 -12.80 5.71
N ALA A 229 -12.92 -13.24 4.85
CA ALA A 229 -14.18 -13.80 5.28
C ALA A 229 -13.98 -15.26 5.75
N ASP A 230 -14.58 -15.62 6.87
CA ASP A 230 -14.69 -17.01 7.29
C ASP A 230 -15.84 -17.73 6.54
N ALA A 231 -16.05 -19.01 6.84
CA ALA A 231 -17.11 -19.81 6.22
C ALA A 231 -18.52 -19.29 6.55
N GLN A 232 -18.68 -18.49 7.59
CA GLN A 232 -19.92 -17.86 8.05
C GLN A 232 -20.08 -16.45 7.50
N GLY A 233 -19.09 -15.92 6.75
CA GLY A 233 -19.10 -14.58 6.19
C GLY A 233 -18.57 -13.49 7.15
N ASN A 234 -18.17 -13.84 8.39
CA ASN A 234 -17.59 -12.87 9.31
C ASN A 234 -16.19 -12.47 8.83
N ARG A 235 -15.88 -11.20 8.91
CA ARG A 235 -14.57 -10.68 8.51
C ARG A 235 -13.58 -10.74 9.66
N ARG A 236 -12.43 -11.35 9.42
CA ARG A 236 -11.28 -11.33 10.32
C ARG A 236 -10.15 -10.48 9.73
N ARG A 237 -9.40 -9.83 10.60
CA ARG A 237 -8.19 -9.08 10.22
C ARG A 237 -7.03 -10.04 10.00
N VAL A 238 -6.20 -9.71 9.03
CA VAL A 238 -4.87 -10.32 8.82
C VAL A 238 -3.84 -9.23 9.04
N HIS A 239 -2.80 -9.53 9.79
CA HIS A 239 -1.77 -8.54 10.06
C HIS A 239 -0.92 -8.27 8.83
N GLN A 240 -0.50 -7.02 8.65
CA GLN A 240 0.43 -6.58 7.61
C GLN A 240 1.27 -5.41 8.12
N GLU A 241 2.41 -5.21 7.48
CA GLU A 241 3.23 -4.02 7.61
C GLU A 241 3.85 -3.66 6.26
N ASP A 242 4.02 -2.37 5.97
CA ASP A 242 4.74 -1.93 4.78
C ASP A 242 6.27 -2.06 4.97
N PHE A 243 7.03 -1.97 3.86
CA PHE A 243 8.48 -2.15 3.94
C PHE A 243 9.20 -1.03 4.69
N CYS A 244 8.63 0.19 4.78
CA CYS A 244 9.18 1.22 5.64
C CYS A 244 9.05 0.82 7.13
N GLN A 245 7.87 0.34 7.54
CA GLN A 245 7.65 -0.18 8.88
C GLN A 245 8.61 -1.33 9.22
N ALA A 246 8.70 -2.33 8.32
CA ALA A 246 9.53 -3.51 8.50
C ALA A 246 11.05 -3.21 8.52
N LEU A 247 11.48 -2.14 7.86
CA LEU A 247 12.87 -1.67 7.80
C LEU A 247 13.19 -0.56 8.81
N SER A 248 12.25 -0.23 9.71
CA SER A 248 12.42 0.84 10.70
C SER A 248 12.69 2.22 10.08
N VAL A 249 11.99 2.54 8.98
CA VAL A 249 12.08 3.82 8.29
C VAL A 249 10.78 4.62 8.50
N VAL A 250 10.89 5.86 8.95
CA VAL A 250 9.73 6.73 9.15
C VAL A 250 9.03 7.06 7.82
N PRO A 251 7.69 7.25 7.81
CA PRO A 251 6.94 7.44 6.56
C PRO A 251 7.38 8.66 5.75
N GLU A 252 7.91 9.68 6.39
CA GLU A 252 8.44 10.88 5.74
C GLU A 252 9.66 10.60 4.85
N MET A 253 10.39 9.51 5.10
CA MET A 253 11.58 9.10 4.36
C MET A 253 11.30 7.92 3.42
N LYS A 254 10.10 7.78 2.88
CA LYS A 254 9.71 6.64 2.02
C LYS A 254 10.40 6.58 0.66
N TYR A 255 10.90 7.72 0.17
CA TYR A 255 11.59 7.82 -1.11
C TYR A 255 13.10 7.59 -0.96
N GLN A 256 13.70 6.80 -1.86
CA GLN A 256 15.14 6.50 -1.79
C GLN A 256 16.02 7.75 -1.86
N ASN A 257 15.61 8.77 -2.64
CA ASN A 257 16.37 10.03 -2.75
C ASN A 257 16.29 10.92 -1.50
N GLU A 258 15.40 10.59 -0.57
CA GLU A 258 15.21 11.28 0.71
C GLU A 258 15.80 10.46 1.88
N GLY A 259 16.54 9.39 1.58
CA GLY A 259 17.14 8.50 2.58
C GLY A 259 16.32 7.25 2.89
N GLY A 260 15.25 7.02 2.14
CA GLY A 260 14.43 5.81 2.25
C GLY A 260 15.07 4.56 1.68
N PRO A 261 14.39 3.42 1.80
CA PRO A 261 14.91 2.13 1.37
C PRO A 261 15.19 2.08 -0.13
N ASP A 262 16.25 1.39 -0.50
CA ASP A 262 16.52 0.98 -1.87
C ASP A 262 15.96 -0.42 -2.17
N LEU A 263 15.99 -0.80 -3.45
CA LEU A 263 15.50 -2.12 -3.87
C LEU A 263 16.31 -3.28 -3.28
N ALA A 264 17.62 -3.13 -3.06
CA ALA A 264 18.43 -4.19 -2.47
C ALA A 264 18.02 -4.48 -1.01
N GLN A 265 17.74 -3.43 -0.23
CA GLN A 265 17.20 -3.54 1.12
C GLN A 265 15.80 -4.20 1.13
N CYS A 266 14.95 -3.84 0.15
CA CYS A 266 13.63 -4.46 -0.01
C CYS A 266 13.74 -5.97 -0.32
N PHE A 267 14.64 -6.37 -1.21
CA PHE A 267 14.88 -7.78 -1.52
C PHE A 267 15.46 -8.54 -0.33
N GLU A 268 16.37 -7.92 0.42
CA GLU A 268 16.93 -8.54 1.63
C GLU A 268 15.87 -8.73 2.70
N LEU A 269 14.97 -7.76 2.89
CA LEU A 269 13.82 -7.90 3.78
C LEU A 269 12.98 -9.13 3.39
N VAL A 270 12.61 -9.27 2.12
CA VAL A 270 11.80 -10.41 1.64
C VAL A 270 12.54 -11.74 1.85
N ARG A 271 13.84 -11.81 1.54
CA ARG A 271 14.65 -13.01 1.79
C ARG A 271 14.67 -13.42 3.25
N ARG A 272 14.81 -12.45 4.14
CA ARG A 272 14.91 -12.67 5.58
C ARG A 272 13.55 -13.03 6.20
N ALA A 273 12.48 -12.34 5.80
CA ALA A 273 11.18 -12.43 6.44
C ALA A 273 10.33 -13.61 5.96
N THR A 274 10.44 -14.02 4.69
CA THR A 274 9.51 -15.00 4.09
C THR A 274 10.08 -16.41 3.99
N ARG A 275 9.21 -17.43 4.03
CA ARG A 275 9.58 -18.86 3.84
C ARG A 275 8.49 -19.57 3.03
N PRO A 276 8.80 -20.22 1.89
CA PRO A 276 10.08 -20.11 1.17
C PRO A 276 10.27 -18.72 0.56
N SER A 277 11.49 -18.20 0.56
CA SER A 277 11.76 -16.83 0.10
C SER A 277 11.88 -16.69 -1.41
N ALA A 278 12.36 -17.72 -2.13
CA ALA A 278 12.63 -17.63 -3.55
C ALA A 278 11.41 -17.23 -4.41
N PRO A 279 10.20 -17.80 -4.21
CA PRO A 279 9.01 -17.36 -4.92
C PRO A 279 8.63 -15.91 -4.61
N GLN A 280 8.82 -15.46 -3.36
CA GLN A 280 8.49 -14.10 -2.94
C GLN A 280 9.47 -13.07 -3.53
N VAL A 281 10.76 -13.43 -3.61
CA VAL A 281 11.79 -12.62 -4.29
C VAL A 281 11.47 -12.45 -5.78
N LEU A 282 11.11 -13.54 -6.48
CA LEU A 282 10.71 -13.47 -7.89
C LEU A 282 9.45 -12.62 -8.09
N ARG A 283 8.49 -12.73 -7.20
CA ARG A 283 7.26 -11.94 -7.22
C ARG A 283 7.54 -10.45 -7.01
N LEU A 284 8.41 -10.09 -6.04
CA LEU A 284 8.84 -8.70 -5.86
C LEU A 284 9.59 -8.18 -7.08
N PHE A 285 10.44 -9.02 -7.69
CA PHE A 285 11.15 -8.68 -8.92
C PHE A 285 10.17 -8.34 -10.05
N ASP A 286 9.14 -9.17 -10.25
CA ASP A 286 8.10 -8.94 -11.25
C ASP A 286 7.33 -7.63 -10.97
N TYR A 287 7.00 -7.34 -9.71
CA TYR A 287 6.33 -6.09 -9.32
C TYR A 287 7.16 -4.85 -9.65
N VAL A 288 8.46 -4.89 -9.37
CA VAL A 288 9.36 -3.77 -9.70
C VAL A 288 9.48 -3.57 -11.20
N VAL A 289 9.68 -4.64 -11.97
CA VAL A 289 9.76 -4.57 -13.44
C VAL A 289 8.44 -4.07 -14.03
N PHE A 290 7.30 -4.58 -13.56
CA PHE A 290 5.98 -4.13 -13.99
C PHE A 290 5.79 -2.63 -13.74
N ASN A 291 6.02 -2.16 -12.52
CA ASN A 291 5.91 -0.74 -12.17
C ASN A 291 6.81 0.14 -13.05
N ALA A 292 8.03 -0.30 -13.36
CA ALA A 292 8.93 0.41 -14.25
C ALA A 292 8.38 0.50 -15.68
N LEU A 293 7.85 -0.61 -16.21
CA LEU A 293 7.35 -0.68 -17.59
C LEU A 293 6.04 0.09 -17.79
N ILE A 294 5.13 0.06 -16.82
CA ILE A 294 3.88 0.84 -16.89
C ILE A 294 4.08 2.33 -16.58
N GLY A 295 5.26 2.72 -16.08
CA GLY A 295 5.54 4.11 -15.73
C GLY A 295 5.03 4.55 -14.36
N ASN A 296 4.94 3.67 -13.40
CA ASN A 296 4.71 4.05 -12.02
C ASN A 296 6.00 4.59 -11.38
N HIS A 297 6.11 5.91 -11.30
CA HIS A 297 7.26 6.56 -10.67
C HIS A 297 7.11 6.68 -9.15
N ASP A 298 5.93 6.42 -8.61
CA ASP A 298 5.64 6.53 -7.18
C ASP A 298 5.71 5.18 -6.42
N ALA A 299 6.27 4.14 -7.05
CA ALA A 299 6.46 2.83 -6.43
C ALA A 299 7.59 2.87 -5.37
N HIS A 300 7.31 3.49 -4.23
CA HIS A 300 8.23 3.58 -3.07
C HIS A 300 8.05 2.42 -2.09
N ALA A 301 8.90 2.33 -1.06
CA ALA A 301 8.93 1.21 -0.12
C ALA A 301 7.59 0.97 0.62
N LYS A 302 6.77 2.00 0.84
CA LYS A 302 5.43 1.85 1.44
C LYS A 302 4.39 1.20 0.51
N ASN A 303 4.68 1.04 -0.79
CA ASN A 303 3.79 0.38 -1.76
C ASN A 303 4.06 -1.13 -1.86
N PHE A 304 4.89 -1.66 -0.97
CA PHE A 304 5.13 -3.09 -0.79
C PHE A 304 4.93 -3.45 0.67
N SER A 305 4.29 -4.58 0.94
CA SER A 305 3.98 -5.02 2.31
C SER A 305 4.28 -6.50 2.53
N LEU A 306 4.56 -6.84 3.76
CA LEU A 306 4.52 -8.20 4.29
C LEU A 306 3.12 -8.49 4.83
N LEU A 307 2.55 -9.63 4.47
CA LEU A 307 1.23 -10.10 4.91
C LEU A 307 1.40 -11.36 5.77
N TYR A 308 0.91 -11.32 7.00
CA TYR A 308 1.05 -12.38 8.01
C TYR A 308 -0.17 -13.29 8.01
N SER A 309 -0.40 -14.00 6.88
CA SER A 309 -1.55 -14.91 6.73
C SER A 309 -1.32 -16.33 7.26
N GLY A 310 -0.12 -16.62 7.75
CA GLY A 310 0.29 -17.93 8.28
C GLY A 310 1.39 -17.78 9.32
N THR A 311 2.15 -18.83 9.55
CA THR A 311 3.28 -18.86 10.52
C THR A 311 4.45 -17.97 10.11
N THR A 312 4.60 -17.73 8.80
CA THR A 312 5.59 -16.80 8.24
C THR A 312 4.92 -15.84 7.27
N PRO A 313 5.37 -14.59 7.21
CA PRO A 313 4.79 -13.64 6.27
C PRO A 313 5.11 -14.02 4.81
N VAL A 314 4.26 -13.51 3.92
CA VAL A 314 4.45 -13.55 2.47
C VAL A 314 4.42 -12.13 1.93
N LEU A 315 4.88 -11.91 0.70
CA LEU A 315 4.69 -10.64 0.01
C LEU A 315 3.19 -10.40 -0.21
N ALA A 316 2.69 -9.23 0.17
CA ALA A 316 1.30 -8.84 -0.07
C ALA A 316 0.98 -8.76 -1.58
N PRO A 317 -0.29 -8.81 -2.00
CA PRO A 317 -0.70 -8.46 -3.35
C PRO A 317 -0.16 -7.09 -3.80
N LEU A 318 0.05 -6.89 -5.10
CA LEU A 318 0.43 -5.60 -5.66
C LEU A 318 -0.73 -4.60 -5.50
N TYR A 319 -0.48 -3.42 -4.97
CA TYR A 319 -1.46 -2.38 -4.73
C TYR A 319 -0.89 -0.99 -5.04
N ASP A 320 -1.75 0.01 -5.07
CA ASP A 320 -1.39 1.43 -5.24
C ASP A 320 -0.52 1.65 -6.49
N THR A 321 -1.03 1.16 -7.62
CA THR A 321 -0.28 1.06 -8.88
C THR A 321 -0.93 1.94 -9.94
N LEU A 322 -0.26 3.06 -10.26
CA LEU A 322 -0.69 4.03 -11.27
C LEU A 322 0.45 4.31 -12.25
N SER A 323 0.11 4.55 -13.52
CA SER A 323 1.06 5.10 -14.49
C SER A 323 1.18 6.61 -14.29
N THR A 324 2.12 7.03 -13.43
CA THR A 324 2.35 8.46 -13.15
C THR A 324 3.11 9.15 -14.28
N ALA A 325 3.84 8.40 -15.10
CA ALA A 325 4.62 8.91 -16.21
C ALA A 325 3.77 9.51 -17.36
N VAL A 326 2.47 9.21 -17.42
CA VAL A 326 1.57 9.81 -18.43
C VAL A 326 1.18 11.25 -18.11
N TYR A 327 1.54 11.75 -16.92
CA TYR A 327 1.27 13.12 -16.49
C TYR A 327 2.56 13.96 -16.52
N PRO A 328 2.73 14.86 -17.51
CA PRO A 328 3.97 15.64 -17.67
C PRO A 328 4.29 16.55 -16.49
N THR A 329 3.30 16.89 -15.67
CA THR A 329 3.46 17.74 -14.48
C THR A 329 4.07 17.00 -13.30
N LEU A 330 4.08 15.66 -13.32
CA LEU A 330 4.66 14.85 -12.26
C LEU A 330 6.15 14.58 -12.51
N THR A 331 6.84 14.20 -11.43
CA THR A 331 8.29 13.92 -11.50
C THR A 331 8.61 12.77 -12.48
N PRO A 332 9.62 12.92 -13.35
CA PRO A 332 10.09 11.83 -14.21
C PRO A 332 10.99 10.82 -13.48
N LYS A 333 11.26 11.03 -12.18
CA LYS A 333 12.12 10.17 -11.37
C LYS A 333 11.29 9.09 -10.69
N MET A 334 11.70 7.84 -10.83
CA MET A 334 11.18 6.71 -10.04
C MET A 334 11.53 6.88 -8.56
N ALA A 335 10.66 6.44 -7.69
CA ALA A 335 10.85 6.49 -6.23
C ALA A 335 12.08 5.69 -5.76
N MET A 336 12.37 4.59 -6.43
CA MET A 336 13.55 3.75 -6.20
C MET A 336 14.32 3.56 -7.52
N LYS A 337 15.66 3.51 -7.43
CA LYS A 337 16.54 3.33 -8.58
C LYS A 337 16.45 1.92 -9.16
N ILE A 338 16.47 1.81 -10.48
CA ILE A 338 16.86 0.57 -11.16
C ILE A 338 18.37 0.65 -11.43
N GLY A 339 19.13 -0.23 -10.77
CA GLY A 339 20.58 -0.09 -10.71
C GLY A 339 20.98 1.25 -10.08
N SER A 340 21.60 2.12 -10.88
CA SER A 340 22.02 3.45 -10.40
C SER A 340 21.14 4.60 -10.93
N LYS A 341 19.98 4.32 -11.60
CA LYS A 341 19.21 5.32 -12.34
C LYS A 341 17.82 5.54 -11.77
N TYR A 342 17.46 6.81 -11.54
CA TYR A 342 16.09 7.23 -11.19
C TYR A 342 15.19 7.42 -12.42
N LYS A 343 15.75 7.86 -13.56
CA LYS A 343 14.95 8.07 -14.78
C LYS A 343 14.95 6.81 -15.62
N PHE A 344 13.77 6.32 -15.99
CA PHE A 344 13.63 5.12 -16.81
C PHE A 344 14.34 5.27 -18.18
N SER A 345 14.29 6.45 -18.77
CA SER A 345 14.98 6.76 -20.04
C SER A 345 16.50 6.55 -19.98
N GLU A 346 17.10 6.55 -18.78
CA GLU A 346 18.54 6.34 -18.56
C GLU A 346 18.89 4.90 -18.19
N VAL A 347 17.87 4.01 -17.98
CA VAL A 347 18.11 2.61 -17.60
C VAL A 347 18.60 1.82 -18.82
N GLN A 348 19.82 1.33 -18.77
CA GLN A 348 20.50 0.52 -19.80
C GLN A 348 20.65 -0.92 -19.34
N ALA A 349 21.14 -1.82 -20.19
CA ALA A 349 21.35 -3.23 -19.86
C ALA A 349 22.14 -3.44 -18.56
N ARG A 350 23.26 -2.69 -18.39
CA ARG A 350 24.07 -2.75 -17.16
C ARG A 350 23.31 -2.38 -15.88
N HIS A 351 22.30 -1.51 -15.97
CA HIS A 351 21.50 -1.12 -14.81
C HIS A 351 20.50 -2.20 -14.42
N TRP A 352 19.94 -2.93 -15.41
CA TRP A 352 19.16 -4.13 -15.17
C TRP A 352 20.02 -5.26 -14.56
N ASP A 353 21.29 -5.39 -14.97
CA ASP A 353 22.23 -6.33 -14.35
C ASP A 353 22.54 -5.98 -12.89
N GLN A 354 22.73 -4.69 -12.58
CA GLN A 354 22.89 -4.20 -11.20
C GLN A 354 21.65 -4.48 -10.36
N PHE A 355 20.48 -4.24 -10.93
CA PHE A 355 19.20 -4.55 -10.27
C PHE A 355 19.05 -6.06 -9.99
N ALA A 356 19.37 -6.91 -10.96
CA ALA A 356 19.35 -8.36 -10.79
C ALA A 356 20.30 -8.82 -9.67
N ALA A 357 21.51 -8.26 -9.61
CA ALA A 357 22.49 -8.54 -8.56
C ALA A 357 21.96 -8.12 -7.16
N GLY A 358 21.35 -6.93 -7.04
CA GLY A 358 20.70 -6.47 -5.81
C GLY A 358 19.53 -7.38 -5.38
N ALA A 359 18.80 -7.92 -6.35
CA ALA A 359 17.74 -8.90 -6.10
C ALA A 359 18.28 -10.31 -5.77
N GLY A 360 19.59 -10.55 -5.89
CA GLY A 360 20.20 -11.87 -5.68
C GLY A 360 19.82 -12.90 -6.75
N LEU A 361 19.51 -12.44 -7.98
CA LEU A 361 19.12 -13.29 -9.11
C LEU A 361 20.27 -13.43 -10.11
N ALA A 362 20.39 -14.61 -10.72
CA ALA A 362 21.31 -14.81 -11.82
C ALA A 362 20.95 -13.89 -12.99
N ARG A 363 21.96 -13.24 -13.57
CA ARG A 363 21.81 -12.27 -14.69
C ARG A 363 20.97 -12.82 -15.83
N ALA A 364 21.25 -14.06 -16.27
CA ALA A 364 20.51 -14.68 -17.36
C ALA A 364 19.04 -14.93 -17.03
N GLN A 365 18.74 -15.32 -15.79
CA GLN A 365 17.36 -15.53 -15.31
C GLN A 365 16.60 -14.20 -15.27
N ALA A 366 17.20 -13.16 -14.67
CA ALA A 366 16.60 -11.83 -14.59
C ALA A 366 16.35 -11.23 -15.98
N LYS A 367 17.34 -11.29 -16.88
CA LYS A 367 17.19 -10.82 -18.26
C LYS A 367 16.06 -11.51 -18.99
N ARG A 368 15.97 -12.87 -18.89
CA ARG A 368 14.86 -13.62 -19.48
C ARG A 368 13.52 -13.14 -18.94
N ARG A 369 13.38 -12.98 -17.62
CA ARG A 369 12.12 -12.57 -16.99
C ARG A 369 11.71 -11.16 -17.38
N ILE A 370 12.64 -10.20 -17.45
CA ILE A 370 12.38 -8.83 -17.92
C ILE A 370 11.88 -8.87 -19.37
N LEU A 371 12.53 -9.65 -20.25
CA LEU A 371 12.14 -9.79 -21.65
C LEU A 371 10.77 -10.44 -21.81
N GLU A 372 10.42 -11.45 -20.99
CA GLU A 372 9.10 -12.06 -20.97
C GLU A 372 8.03 -11.02 -20.63
N LEU A 373 8.19 -10.26 -19.55
CA LEU A 373 7.26 -9.21 -19.16
C LEU A 373 7.15 -8.10 -20.22
N ALA A 374 8.29 -7.63 -20.76
CA ALA A 374 8.31 -6.57 -21.77
C ALA A 374 7.66 -6.98 -23.09
N LYS A 375 7.71 -8.26 -23.46
CA LYS A 375 7.05 -8.78 -24.68
C LYS A 375 5.54 -9.01 -24.47
N SER A 376 5.14 -9.43 -23.28
CA SER A 376 3.74 -9.81 -23.00
C SER A 376 2.86 -8.61 -22.61
N LEU A 377 3.47 -7.54 -22.04
CA LEU A 377 2.74 -6.40 -21.49
C LEU A 377 2.00 -5.57 -22.56
N PRO A 378 2.62 -5.18 -23.72
CA PRO A 378 1.92 -4.40 -24.74
C PRO A 378 0.68 -5.06 -25.32
N PRO A 379 0.70 -6.34 -25.77
CA PRO A 379 -0.50 -6.97 -26.27
C PRO A 379 -1.58 -7.15 -25.19
N ALA A 380 -1.21 -7.42 -23.94
CA ALA A 380 -2.15 -7.47 -22.84
C ALA A 380 -2.82 -6.11 -22.57
N ALA A 381 -2.06 -5.02 -22.64
CA ALA A 381 -2.57 -3.66 -22.47
C ALA A 381 -3.56 -3.28 -23.59
N ARG A 382 -3.25 -3.59 -24.86
CA ARG A 382 -4.16 -3.36 -26.00
C ARG A 382 -5.43 -4.21 -25.91
N ALA A 383 -5.31 -5.48 -25.54
CA ALA A 383 -6.45 -6.36 -25.35
C ALA A 383 -7.37 -5.84 -24.24
N LEU A 384 -6.80 -5.42 -23.10
CA LEU A 384 -7.57 -4.87 -22.00
C LEU A 384 -8.24 -3.54 -22.36
N GLN A 385 -7.55 -2.66 -23.09
CA GLN A 385 -8.09 -1.38 -23.56
C GLN A 385 -9.35 -1.57 -24.42
N SER A 386 -9.37 -2.59 -25.29
CA SER A 386 -10.47 -2.89 -26.20
C SER A 386 -11.53 -3.84 -25.64
N ALA A 387 -11.33 -4.36 -24.42
CA ALA A 387 -12.23 -5.33 -23.83
C ALA A 387 -13.60 -4.72 -23.53
N ALA A 388 -14.66 -5.42 -23.97
CA ALA A 388 -16.02 -5.05 -23.65
C ALA A 388 -16.29 -5.16 -22.13
N GLY A 389 -17.09 -4.26 -21.59
CA GLY A 389 -17.48 -4.27 -20.18
C GLY A 389 -16.53 -3.49 -19.25
N HIS A 390 -15.46 -2.89 -19.77
CA HIS A 390 -14.58 -1.99 -19.04
C HIS A 390 -14.71 -0.54 -19.51
N SER A 391 -14.54 0.42 -18.60
CA SER A 391 -14.53 1.87 -18.90
C SER A 391 -13.19 2.33 -19.53
N PHE A 392 -12.47 1.43 -20.21
CA PHE A 392 -11.14 1.71 -20.74
C PHE A 392 -11.15 2.09 -22.22
N ALA A 393 -12.11 1.55 -22.97
CA ALA A 393 -12.24 1.82 -24.42
C ALA A 393 -12.53 3.31 -24.67
N GLY A 394 -11.75 3.92 -25.58
CA GLY A 394 -11.90 5.34 -25.94
C GLY A 394 -11.43 6.34 -24.89
N ASN A 395 -10.90 5.89 -23.74
CA ASN A 395 -10.37 6.79 -22.72
C ASN A 395 -8.98 7.31 -23.11
N ALA A 396 -8.81 8.63 -23.11
CA ALA A 396 -7.58 9.29 -23.56
C ALA A 396 -6.37 8.99 -22.65
N VAL A 397 -6.58 8.86 -21.32
CA VAL A 397 -5.51 8.51 -20.38
C VAL A 397 -5.04 7.08 -20.63
N VAL A 398 -5.97 6.14 -20.84
CA VAL A 398 -5.63 4.74 -21.15
C VAL A 398 -4.85 4.64 -22.46
N GLU A 399 -5.24 5.39 -23.52
CA GLU A 399 -4.48 5.42 -24.77
C GLU A 399 -3.04 5.91 -24.54
N ARG A 400 -2.86 7.00 -23.80
CA ARG A 400 -1.50 7.48 -23.44
C ARG A 400 -0.70 6.45 -22.66
N MET A 401 -1.35 5.73 -21.73
CA MET A 401 -0.71 4.65 -20.95
C MET A 401 -0.25 3.50 -21.83
N VAL A 402 -1.09 3.05 -22.75
CA VAL A 402 -0.77 1.94 -23.65
C VAL A 402 0.39 2.31 -24.57
N VAL A 403 0.38 3.51 -25.17
CA VAL A 403 1.48 4.02 -25.99
C VAL A 403 2.78 4.09 -25.18
N LEU A 404 2.73 4.61 -23.95
CA LEU A 404 3.90 4.68 -23.05
C LEU A 404 4.44 3.28 -22.73
N ILE A 405 3.58 2.33 -22.44
CA ILE A 405 3.96 0.92 -22.18
C ILE A 405 4.66 0.33 -23.39
N GLU A 406 4.10 0.50 -24.60
CA GLU A 406 4.71 0.03 -25.85
C GLU A 406 6.10 0.60 -26.05
N GLN A 407 6.28 1.91 -25.86
CA GLN A 407 7.56 2.58 -25.99
C GLN A 407 8.59 2.08 -24.98
N ARG A 408 8.22 1.94 -23.70
CA ARG A 408 9.12 1.46 -22.63
C ARG A 408 9.50 0.00 -22.83
N CYS A 409 8.56 -0.83 -23.22
CA CYS A 409 8.81 -2.24 -23.49
C CYS A 409 9.74 -2.39 -24.71
N ALA A 410 9.48 -1.69 -25.81
CA ALA A 410 10.34 -1.71 -27.00
C ALA A 410 11.77 -1.24 -26.68
N LEU A 411 11.92 -0.15 -25.90
CA LEU A 411 13.21 0.34 -25.44
C LEU A 411 13.95 -0.70 -24.60
N THR A 412 13.25 -1.34 -23.66
CA THR A 412 13.82 -2.36 -22.77
C THR A 412 14.28 -3.58 -23.56
N ILE A 413 13.45 -4.08 -24.49
CA ILE A 413 13.81 -5.21 -25.35
C ILE A 413 15.06 -4.86 -26.16
N ARG A 414 15.07 -3.73 -26.87
CA ARG A 414 16.21 -3.28 -27.67
C ARG A 414 17.50 -3.23 -26.86
N ARG A 415 17.50 -2.57 -25.69
CA ARG A 415 18.67 -2.45 -24.82
C ARG A 415 19.19 -3.77 -24.27
N LEU A 416 18.29 -4.71 -24.03
CA LEU A 416 18.67 -6.03 -23.51
C LEU A 416 19.10 -7.02 -24.61
N THR A 417 18.66 -6.84 -25.86
CA THR A 417 18.98 -7.79 -26.96
C THR A 417 20.10 -7.31 -27.88
N ASP A 418 20.29 -5.99 -27.99
CA ASP A 418 21.33 -5.39 -28.82
C ASP A 418 22.32 -4.60 -27.98
N PRO A 419 23.52 -5.13 -27.72
CA PRO A 419 24.58 -4.44 -26.97
C PRO A 419 25.02 -3.12 -27.59
N ALA A 420 24.88 -2.95 -28.91
CA ALA A 420 25.26 -1.70 -29.62
C ALA A 420 24.22 -0.58 -29.44
N ALA A 421 23.02 -0.91 -28.96
CA ALA A 421 21.93 0.05 -28.66
C ALA A 421 22.11 0.79 -27.33
N ASP A 422 23.12 0.43 -26.52
CA ASP A 422 23.46 1.13 -25.28
C ASP A 422 23.99 2.53 -25.58
N GLY A 423 23.14 3.55 -25.48
CA GLY A 423 23.51 4.96 -25.66
C GLY A 423 22.73 5.73 -26.73
N LEU A 424 21.89 5.08 -27.51
CA LEU A 424 21.00 5.77 -28.43
C LEU A 424 19.81 6.42 -27.71
N PRO A 425 19.49 7.71 -27.97
CA PRO A 425 18.29 8.35 -27.44
C PRO A 425 17.02 7.67 -28.00
N LEU A 426 15.91 7.85 -27.27
CA LEU A 426 14.59 7.59 -27.83
C LEU A 426 14.46 8.43 -29.12
N GLY A 427 14.26 7.80 -30.26
CA GLY A 427 13.81 8.51 -31.44
C GLY A 427 12.47 9.20 -31.10
N VAL A 428 12.41 10.49 -31.32
CA VAL A 428 11.25 11.37 -31.13
C VAL A 428 10.10 10.89 -32.01
#